data_86c900c15dafe968fc31ba97d0545b50
#
_entry.id   86c900c15dafe968fc31ba97d0545b50
#
_cell.length_a   1.000
_cell.length_b   1.000
_cell.length_c   1.000
_cell.angle_alpha   90.00
_cell.angle_beta   90.00
_cell.angle_gamma   90.00
#
_symmetry.space_group_name_H-M   'P 1'
#
loop_
_entity.id
_entity.type
_entity.pdbx_description
1 polymer ?
#
loop_
_entity_poly.entity_id
_entity_poly.type
_entity_poly.pdbx_seq_one_letter_code
_entity_poly.pdbx_strand_id
1 'polypeptide(L)'
;IECEYVVLATGMWSRQIAKEIDVSIPLYPDEHFYILSEPISDIDRSLPVLRDYNNCLYLKEDAGKLLVGVFEPNAKPAFTNNYKVPDDFSFGELPEDFDHFEPYLINAMNRVPSLGQSGIRKFFNGPESFTPDTNYLLGETPEVKNLFMCGGFNSIGIVSAGGAGKVTAEWMMNGEMQEDIFSLDISRFEKFHSELDFITERVTETLGNLYAMHWPFKQHTTSRNQKLMPYHDHLIKKGACFGQA
;
A
#
# COMPACT_ATOMS: atom_id res chain seq x y z
N ILE A 1 -16.87 -20.26 -16.90
CA ILE A 1 -17.96 -19.78 -16.03
C ILE A 1 -18.62 -18.61 -16.76
N GLU A 2 -19.94 -18.67 -16.95
CA GLU A 2 -20.73 -17.53 -17.43
C GLU A 2 -21.29 -16.80 -16.21
N CYS A 3 -21.13 -15.48 -16.16
CA CYS A 3 -21.61 -14.63 -15.08
C CYS A 3 -21.94 -13.21 -15.60
N GLU A 4 -22.78 -12.49 -14.88
CA GLU A 4 -23.13 -11.12 -15.24
C GLU A 4 -22.08 -10.12 -14.77
N TYR A 5 -21.45 -10.38 -13.65
CA TYR A 5 -20.45 -9.53 -13.00
C TYR A 5 -19.22 -10.31 -12.59
N VAL A 6 -18.07 -9.64 -12.61
CA VAL A 6 -16.81 -10.14 -12.05
C VAL A 6 -16.25 -9.11 -11.09
N VAL A 7 -15.77 -9.56 -9.93
CA VAL A 7 -15.08 -8.70 -8.97
C VAL A 7 -13.63 -9.17 -8.82
N LEU A 8 -12.68 -8.30 -9.11
CA LEU A 8 -11.27 -8.50 -8.84
C LEU A 8 -10.97 -8.13 -7.39
N ALA A 9 -10.94 -9.12 -6.51
CA ALA A 9 -10.53 -8.99 -5.11
C ALA A 9 -9.25 -9.81 -4.85
N THR A 10 -8.33 -9.79 -5.81
CA THR A 10 -7.18 -10.69 -5.92
C THR A 10 -5.88 -10.08 -5.37
N GLY A 11 -5.99 -9.00 -4.55
CA GLY A 11 -4.83 -8.39 -3.88
C GLY A 11 -3.74 -7.98 -4.89
N MET A 12 -2.50 -8.29 -4.59
CA MET A 12 -1.34 -7.91 -5.42
C MET A 12 -1.35 -8.56 -6.82
N TRP A 13 -2.11 -9.61 -7.04
CA TRP A 13 -2.26 -10.25 -8.37
C TRP A 13 -3.23 -9.50 -9.28
N SER A 14 -4.04 -8.57 -8.77
CA SER A 14 -5.09 -7.88 -9.54
C SER A 14 -4.54 -7.21 -10.80
N ARG A 15 -3.38 -6.54 -10.70
CA ARG A 15 -2.75 -5.86 -11.83
C ARG A 15 -2.38 -6.84 -12.95
N GLN A 16 -1.73 -7.95 -12.64
CA GLN A 16 -1.30 -8.90 -13.66
C GLN A 16 -2.46 -9.66 -14.29
N ILE A 17 -3.50 -10.00 -13.51
CA ILE A 17 -4.73 -10.63 -14.02
C ILE A 17 -5.47 -9.68 -14.96
N ALA A 18 -5.67 -8.43 -14.54
CA ALA A 18 -6.36 -7.42 -15.34
C ALA A 18 -5.64 -7.10 -16.66
N LYS A 19 -4.30 -7.16 -16.65
CA LYS A 19 -3.48 -6.94 -17.86
C LYS A 19 -3.74 -7.96 -18.97
N GLU A 20 -4.18 -9.18 -18.63
CA GLU A 20 -4.53 -10.22 -19.62
C GLU A 20 -5.75 -9.84 -20.48
N ILE A 21 -6.55 -8.88 -20.02
CA ILE A 21 -7.76 -8.38 -20.69
C ILE A 21 -7.68 -6.87 -20.95
N ASP A 22 -6.47 -6.31 -21.02
CA ASP A 22 -6.19 -4.88 -21.29
C ASP A 22 -6.84 -3.89 -20.31
N VAL A 23 -7.07 -4.31 -19.05
CA VAL A 23 -7.56 -3.46 -17.97
C VAL A 23 -6.39 -2.93 -17.13
N SER A 24 -6.43 -1.65 -16.82
CA SER A 24 -5.39 -0.92 -16.08
C SER A 24 -5.70 -0.83 -14.59
N ILE A 25 -5.00 -1.59 -13.76
CA ILE A 25 -5.12 -1.52 -12.30
C ILE A 25 -3.84 -0.89 -11.72
N PRO A 26 -3.90 0.34 -11.17
CA PRO A 26 -2.76 1.04 -10.59
C PRO A 26 -2.46 0.51 -9.19
N LEU A 27 -1.84 -0.66 -9.13
CA LEU A 27 -1.53 -1.39 -7.90
C LEU A 27 -0.19 -2.09 -8.07
N TYR A 28 0.71 -1.96 -7.08
CA TYR A 28 1.98 -2.66 -7.11
C TYR A 28 2.40 -3.09 -5.71
N PRO A 29 3.02 -4.27 -5.53
CA PRO A 29 3.48 -4.73 -4.23
C PRO A 29 4.84 -4.13 -3.85
N ASP A 30 4.93 -3.65 -2.59
CA ASP A 30 6.19 -3.33 -1.92
C ASP A 30 6.55 -4.42 -0.91
N GLU A 31 7.83 -4.50 -0.57
CA GLU A 31 8.32 -5.25 0.58
C GLU A 31 7.85 -4.56 1.86
N HIS A 32 7.26 -5.31 2.79
CA HIS A 32 6.78 -4.78 4.05
C HIS A 32 7.29 -5.61 5.22
N PHE A 33 7.93 -4.96 6.17
CA PHE A 33 8.75 -5.60 7.18
C PHE A 33 8.15 -5.55 8.58
N TYR A 34 8.30 -6.65 9.31
CA TYR A 34 8.21 -6.65 10.76
C TYR A 34 9.12 -7.70 11.37
N ILE A 35 9.47 -7.52 12.64
CA ILE A 35 10.10 -8.54 13.45
C ILE A 35 9.19 -8.99 14.58
N LEU A 36 9.42 -10.22 15.04
CA LEU A 36 8.90 -10.71 16.30
C LEU A 36 10.09 -10.95 17.24
N SER A 37 10.06 -10.31 18.41
CA SER A 37 11.10 -10.50 19.41
C SER A 37 11.05 -11.90 20.05
N GLU A 38 12.12 -12.33 20.69
CA GLU A 38 12.01 -13.37 21.71
C GLU A 38 11.16 -12.86 22.91
N PRO A 39 10.67 -13.75 23.80
CA PRO A 39 9.87 -13.34 24.94
C PRO A 39 10.61 -12.30 25.81
N ILE A 40 9.89 -11.25 26.18
CA ILE A 40 10.36 -10.17 27.05
C ILE A 40 9.77 -10.40 28.45
N SER A 41 10.63 -10.50 29.44
CA SER A 41 10.20 -10.67 30.83
C SER A 41 9.35 -9.48 31.27
N ASP A 42 8.28 -9.78 32.01
CA ASP A 42 7.40 -8.79 32.65
C ASP A 42 6.68 -7.81 31.67
N ILE A 43 6.56 -8.18 30.41
CA ILE A 43 5.73 -7.41 29.49
C ILE A 43 4.24 -7.55 29.86
N ASP A 44 3.56 -6.44 30.00
CA ASP A 44 2.12 -6.44 30.24
C ASP A 44 1.37 -6.85 28.95
N ARG A 45 0.66 -7.98 29.02
CA ARG A 45 -0.09 -8.54 27.87
C ARG A 45 -1.34 -7.73 27.51
N SER A 46 -1.72 -6.75 28.32
CA SER A 46 -2.84 -5.86 28.06
C SER A 46 -2.45 -4.57 27.32
N LEU A 47 -1.16 -4.41 26.98
CA LEU A 47 -0.68 -3.22 26.28
C LEU A 47 -1.43 -3.00 24.96
N PRO A 48 -1.90 -1.78 24.72
CA PRO A 48 -2.47 -1.42 23.41
C PRO A 48 -1.39 -1.40 22.34
N VAL A 49 -1.80 -1.44 21.06
CA VAL A 49 -0.89 -1.18 19.94
C VAL A 49 -0.33 0.23 20.07
N LEU A 50 0.98 0.35 20.07
CA LEU A 50 1.67 1.63 19.99
C LEU A 50 1.95 1.96 18.53
N ARG A 51 1.67 3.20 18.13
CA ARG A 51 2.12 3.77 16.85
C ARG A 51 3.00 4.98 17.10
N ASP A 52 4.21 4.97 16.53
CA ASP A 52 5.17 6.06 16.60
C ASP A 52 5.38 6.60 15.18
N TYR A 53 4.56 7.56 14.79
CA TYR A 53 4.56 8.14 13.45
C TYR A 53 5.88 8.82 13.08
N ASN A 54 6.55 9.45 14.07
CA ASN A 54 7.81 10.14 13.81
C ASN A 54 8.96 9.20 13.48
N ASN A 55 8.91 7.97 14.02
CA ASN A 55 9.90 6.93 13.80
C ASN A 55 9.42 5.85 12.82
N CYS A 56 8.25 6.05 12.21
CA CYS A 56 7.63 5.11 11.25
C CYS A 56 7.35 3.73 11.82
N LEU A 57 7.07 3.61 13.13
CA LEU A 57 6.97 2.34 13.84
C LEU A 57 5.55 2.04 14.31
N TYR A 58 5.23 0.75 14.34
CA TYR A 58 4.18 0.23 15.20
C TYR A 58 4.70 -0.95 16.02
N LEU A 59 4.23 -1.04 17.27
CA LEU A 59 4.57 -2.12 18.17
C LEU A 59 3.29 -2.72 18.72
N LYS A 60 3.26 -4.05 18.77
CA LYS A 60 2.13 -4.82 19.29
C LYS A 60 2.63 -5.91 20.23
N GLU A 61 2.03 -6.03 21.39
CA GLU A 61 2.22 -7.20 22.24
C GLU A 61 1.68 -8.46 21.54
N ASP A 62 2.44 -9.55 21.55
CA ASP A 62 2.09 -10.82 20.96
C ASP A 62 2.55 -12.00 21.82
N ALA A 63 1.70 -12.44 22.72
CA ALA A 63 1.92 -13.57 23.63
C ALA A 63 3.26 -13.51 24.40
N GLY A 64 3.57 -12.37 25.01
CA GLY A 64 4.78 -12.13 25.78
C GLY A 64 5.98 -11.66 24.94
N LYS A 65 5.77 -11.39 23.67
CA LYS A 65 6.76 -10.88 22.73
C LYS A 65 6.30 -9.52 22.17
N LEU A 66 7.19 -8.79 21.51
CA LEU A 66 6.84 -7.62 20.74
C LEU A 66 6.95 -7.91 19.24
N LEU A 67 5.86 -7.66 18.52
CA LEU A 67 5.89 -7.47 17.10
C LEU A 67 6.23 -6.00 16.84
N VAL A 68 7.26 -5.74 16.05
CA VAL A 68 7.72 -4.41 15.65
C VAL A 68 7.70 -4.33 14.13
N GLY A 69 6.85 -3.48 13.60
CA GLY A 69 6.76 -3.27 12.15
C GLY A 69 6.97 -1.80 11.79
N VAL A 70 7.16 -1.56 10.51
CA VAL A 70 7.56 -0.25 9.98
C VAL A 70 6.66 0.20 8.83
N PHE A 71 6.53 1.51 8.68
CA PHE A 71 5.95 2.18 7.53
C PHE A 71 6.97 3.21 7.03
N GLU A 72 8.04 2.70 6.45
CA GLU A 72 9.19 3.48 6.05
C GLU A 72 8.91 4.40 4.84
N PRO A 73 9.51 5.59 4.79
CA PRO A 73 9.24 6.58 3.73
C PRO A 73 9.86 6.22 2.37
N ASN A 74 10.74 5.23 2.32
CA ASN A 74 11.40 4.75 1.11
C ASN A 74 11.25 3.23 1.03
N ALA A 75 10.04 2.77 0.74
CA ALA A 75 9.76 1.35 0.59
C ALA A 75 10.45 0.74 -0.63
N LYS A 76 10.56 -0.57 -0.66
CA LYS A 76 11.21 -1.32 -1.74
C LYS A 76 10.15 -2.04 -2.58
N PRO A 77 10.02 -1.72 -3.88
CA PRO A 77 9.15 -2.47 -4.76
C PRO A 77 9.56 -3.94 -4.82
N ALA A 78 8.60 -4.83 -4.61
CA ALA A 78 8.82 -6.26 -4.65
C ALA A 78 8.85 -6.78 -6.11
N PHE A 79 9.43 -7.95 -6.35
CA PHE A 79 9.45 -8.64 -7.64
C PHE A 79 9.99 -7.83 -8.82
N THR A 80 10.98 -6.97 -8.60
CA THR A 80 11.51 -6.06 -9.62
C THR A 80 12.29 -6.76 -10.77
N ASN A 81 12.66 -8.02 -10.61
CA ASN A 81 13.38 -8.78 -11.66
C ASN A 81 12.57 -8.94 -12.94
N ASN A 82 11.26 -9.12 -12.84
CA ASN A 82 10.36 -9.31 -13.99
C ASN A 82 9.03 -8.55 -13.85
N TYR A 83 8.87 -7.79 -12.77
CA TYR A 83 7.68 -7.00 -12.45
C TYR A 83 6.37 -7.82 -12.43
N LYS A 84 6.49 -9.08 -12.06
CA LYS A 84 5.36 -10.01 -11.94
C LYS A 84 5.47 -10.79 -10.63
N VAL A 85 4.36 -10.93 -9.93
CA VAL A 85 4.26 -11.89 -8.82
C VAL A 85 4.37 -13.30 -9.41
N PRO A 86 5.27 -14.16 -8.93
CA PRO A 86 5.38 -15.53 -9.45
C PRO A 86 4.06 -16.29 -9.33
N ASP A 87 3.76 -17.10 -10.33
CA ASP A 87 2.48 -17.84 -10.40
C ASP A 87 2.34 -18.88 -9.26
N ASP A 88 3.46 -19.37 -8.74
CA ASP A 88 3.56 -20.31 -7.62
C ASP A 88 3.75 -19.62 -6.25
N PHE A 89 3.83 -18.30 -6.20
CA PHE A 89 3.96 -17.57 -4.95
C PHE A 89 2.69 -17.69 -4.11
N SER A 90 2.74 -18.52 -3.09
CA SER A 90 1.63 -18.77 -2.17
C SER A 90 2.17 -18.89 -0.75
N PHE A 91 1.66 -18.11 0.19
CA PHE A 91 2.12 -18.07 1.58
C PHE A 91 3.63 -17.87 1.72
N GLY A 92 4.27 -17.31 0.70
CA GLY A 92 5.70 -17.07 0.65
C GLY A 92 6.11 -15.80 1.39
N GLU A 93 7.36 -15.77 1.79
CA GLU A 93 8.04 -14.60 2.32
C GLU A 93 9.15 -14.20 1.34
N LEU A 94 9.48 -12.90 1.33
CA LEU A 94 10.63 -12.39 0.60
C LEU A 94 11.90 -12.53 1.45
N PRO A 95 13.09 -12.42 0.86
CA PRO A 95 14.34 -12.49 1.62
C PRO A 95 14.39 -11.44 2.73
N GLU A 96 15.03 -11.79 3.84
CA GLU A 96 15.29 -10.86 4.93
C GLU A 96 16.21 -9.72 4.47
N ASP A 97 15.92 -8.49 4.91
CA ASP A 97 16.74 -7.32 4.64
C ASP A 97 16.97 -6.53 5.94
N PHE A 98 17.93 -7.01 6.71
CA PHE A 98 18.31 -6.38 7.98
C PHE A 98 18.92 -5.00 7.80
N ASP A 99 19.67 -4.77 6.74
CA ASP A 99 20.32 -3.49 6.47
C ASP A 99 19.27 -2.39 6.26
N HIS A 100 18.19 -2.72 5.54
CA HIS A 100 17.06 -1.82 5.33
C HIS A 100 16.27 -1.57 6.63
N PHE A 101 16.09 -2.60 7.45
CA PHE A 101 15.29 -2.54 8.68
C PHE A 101 16.04 -1.94 9.88
N GLU A 102 17.38 -2.05 9.93
CA GLU A 102 18.23 -1.69 11.09
C GLU A 102 17.96 -0.29 11.65
N PRO A 103 17.84 0.80 10.85
CA PRO A 103 17.59 2.14 11.39
C PRO A 103 16.28 2.22 12.20
N TYR A 104 15.27 1.50 11.77
CA TYR A 104 13.97 1.45 12.44
C TYR A 104 14.02 0.57 13.69
N LEU A 105 14.78 -0.52 13.66
CA LEU A 105 15.03 -1.35 14.83
C LEU A 105 15.74 -0.56 15.94
N ILE A 106 16.73 0.25 15.59
CA ILE A 106 17.42 1.15 16.54
C ILE A 106 16.42 2.12 17.16
N ASN A 107 15.53 2.73 16.37
CA ASN A 107 14.47 3.61 16.86
C ASN A 107 13.49 2.86 17.79
N ALA A 108 13.14 1.63 17.46
CA ALA A 108 12.29 0.79 18.30
C ALA A 108 12.94 0.46 19.65
N MET A 109 14.24 0.13 19.67
CA MET A 109 15.00 -0.10 20.89
C MET A 109 15.14 1.16 21.75
N ASN A 110 15.28 2.33 21.15
CA ASN A 110 15.26 3.60 21.86
C ASN A 110 13.89 3.88 22.49
N ARG A 111 12.80 3.48 21.82
CA ARG A 111 11.43 3.64 22.30
C ARG A 111 11.08 2.64 23.40
N VAL A 112 11.54 1.40 23.26
CA VAL A 112 11.30 0.28 24.19
C VAL A 112 12.66 -0.38 24.52
N PRO A 113 13.38 0.12 25.54
CA PRO A 113 14.74 -0.35 25.83
C PRO A 113 14.88 -1.85 26.11
N SER A 114 13.83 -2.48 26.66
CA SER A 114 13.80 -3.94 26.88
C SER A 114 13.88 -4.75 25.59
N LEU A 115 13.50 -4.19 24.45
CA LEU A 115 13.65 -4.81 23.14
C LEU A 115 15.12 -5.02 22.78
N GLY A 116 16.00 -4.07 23.15
CA GLY A 116 17.44 -4.17 22.91
C GLY A 116 18.16 -5.27 23.71
N GLN A 117 17.49 -5.86 24.70
CA GLN A 117 17.99 -6.99 25.49
C GLN A 117 17.40 -8.33 25.04
N SER A 118 16.49 -8.31 24.09
CA SER A 118 15.80 -9.48 23.56
C SER A 118 16.41 -9.87 22.21
N GLY A 119 16.35 -11.16 21.87
CA GLY A 119 16.69 -11.64 20.52
C GLY A 119 15.54 -11.40 19.54
N ILE A 120 15.82 -11.58 18.27
CA ILE A 120 14.80 -11.64 17.21
C ILE A 120 14.45 -13.10 16.96
N ARG A 121 13.20 -13.46 17.16
CA ARG A 121 12.66 -14.79 16.90
C ARG A 121 12.33 -15.00 15.44
N LYS A 122 11.81 -13.97 14.79
CA LYS A 122 11.45 -14.02 13.39
C LYS A 122 11.62 -12.64 12.76
N PHE A 123 12.24 -12.61 11.61
CA PHE A 123 12.16 -11.51 10.68
C PHE A 123 11.13 -11.89 9.60
N PHE A 124 10.25 -10.98 9.26
CA PHE A 124 9.26 -11.17 8.23
C PHE A 124 9.40 -10.07 7.18
N ASN A 125 9.48 -10.49 5.92
CA ASN A 125 9.37 -9.60 4.76
C ASN A 125 8.29 -10.18 3.85
N GLY A 126 7.17 -9.49 3.74
CA GLY A 126 6.04 -9.91 2.91
C GLY A 126 5.70 -8.88 1.86
N PRO A 127 5.31 -9.32 0.65
CA PRO A 127 4.83 -8.38 -0.34
C PRO A 127 3.42 -7.89 0.02
N GLU A 128 3.23 -6.58 0.05
CA GLU A 128 1.94 -5.96 0.27
C GLU A 128 1.67 -4.89 -0.79
N SER A 129 0.44 -4.85 -1.31
CA SER A 129 0.11 -3.99 -2.46
C SER A 129 -0.34 -2.60 -2.06
N PHE A 130 0.19 -1.61 -2.78
CA PHE A 130 -0.09 -0.19 -2.58
C PHE A 130 -0.59 0.47 -3.86
N THR A 131 -1.44 1.47 -3.66
CA THR A 131 -1.99 2.34 -4.71
C THR A 131 -1.19 3.64 -4.81
N PRO A 132 -1.30 4.41 -5.92
CA PRO A 132 -0.54 5.64 -6.06
C PRO A 132 -0.83 6.74 -5.03
N ASP A 133 -2.02 6.70 -4.41
CA ASP A 133 -2.55 7.76 -3.54
C ASP A 133 -2.93 7.28 -2.14
N THR A 134 -2.61 6.03 -1.78
CA THR A 134 -2.97 5.39 -0.50
C THR A 134 -4.47 5.17 -0.26
N ASN A 135 -5.33 5.44 -1.24
CA ASN A 135 -6.76 5.15 -1.17
C ASN A 135 -7.09 3.82 -1.84
N TYR A 136 -8.21 3.21 -1.46
CA TYR A 136 -8.66 1.94 -2.04
C TYR A 136 -8.97 2.06 -3.52
N LEU A 137 -9.04 0.93 -4.22
CA LEU A 137 -9.55 0.81 -5.57
C LEU A 137 -10.88 0.07 -5.51
N LEU A 138 -11.97 0.80 -5.66
CA LEU A 138 -13.33 0.26 -5.71
C LEU A 138 -14.02 0.66 -7.00
N GLY A 139 -15.01 -0.13 -7.41
CA GLY A 139 -15.92 0.23 -8.49
C GLY A 139 -15.66 -0.44 -9.82
N GLU A 140 -16.50 -0.12 -10.78
CA GLU A 140 -16.44 -0.66 -12.14
C GLU A 140 -15.23 -0.13 -12.89
N THR A 141 -14.50 -1.02 -13.58
CA THR A 141 -13.33 -0.62 -14.36
C THR A 141 -13.78 0.17 -15.61
N PRO A 142 -13.04 1.26 -15.98
CA PRO A 142 -13.43 2.06 -17.13
C PRO A 142 -13.37 1.33 -18.48
N GLU A 143 -12.52 0.29 -18.57
CA GLU A 143 -12.27 -0.41 -19.83
C GLU A 143 -13.27 -1.56 -20.10
N VAL A 144 -13.76 -2.22 -19.05
CA VAL A 144 -14.60 -3.42 -19.20
C VAL A 144 -15.84 -3.30 -18.32
N LYS A 145 -17.00 -3.26 -18.98
CA LYS A 145 -18.29 -3.22 -18.30
C LYS A 145 -18.53 -4.46 -17.44
N ASN A 146 -19.15 -4.28 -16.28
CA ASN A 146 -19.46 -5.31 -15.29
C ASN A 146 -18.23 -5.99 -14.67
N LEU A 147 -17.04 -5.45 -14.89
CA LEU A 147 -15.83 -5.83 -14.19
C LEU A 147 -15.55 -4.83 -13.08
N PHE A 148 -15.61 -5.27 -11.84
CA PHE A 148 -15.40 -4.44 -10.66
C PHE A 148 -14.05 -4.73 -10.01
N MET A 149 -13.41 -3.69 -9.50
CA MET A 149 -12.26 -3.79 -8.62
C MET A 149 -12.67 -3.61 -7.16
N CYS A 150 -12.12 -4.43 -6.28
CA CYS A 150 -12.25 -4.27 -4.83
C CYS A 150 -10.92 -4.69 -4.18
N GLY A 151 -10.01 -3.73 -3.98
CA GLY A 151 -8.66 -4.03 -3.49
C GLY A 151 -7.83 -2.77 -3.24
N GLY A 152 -6.52 -2.96 -3.14
CA GLY A 152 -5.59 -1.84 -2.91
C GLY A 152 -5.78 -1.19 -1.53
N PHE A 153 -5.96 -2.00 -0.49
CA PHE A 153 -6.31 -1.50 0.85
C PHE A 153 -5.14 -0.92 1.65
N ASN A 154 -3.94 -0.90 1.11
CA ASN A 154 -2.79 -0.21 1.69
C ASN A 154 -2.62 -0.54 3.20
N SER A 155 -2.43 -1.81 3.53
CA SER A 155 -2.21 -2.35 4.88
C SER A 155 -3.42 -2.33 5.84
N ILE A 156 -4.59 -1.88 5.41
CA ILE A 156 -5.79 -1.80 6.26
C ILE A 156 -6.95 -2.66 5.74
N GLY A 157 -6.64 -3.70 4.95
CA GLY A 157 -7.65 -4.55 4.29
C GLY A 157 -8.59 -5.26 5.25
N ILE A 158 -8.09 -5.79 6.36
CA ILE A 158 -8.91 -6.53 7.31
C ILE A 158 -10.01 -5.65 7.91
N VAL A 159 -9.68 -4.43 8.32
CA VAL A 159 -10.65 -3.50 8.92
C VAL A 159 -11.59 -2.90 7.87
N SER A 160 -11.18 -2.83 6.61
CA SER A 160 -11.92 -2.16 5.53
C SER A 160 -12.79 -3.11 4.70
N ALA A 161 -12.47 -4.41 4.69
CA ALA A 161 -13.08 -5.40 3.80
C ALA A 161 -14.62 -5.44 3.89
N GLY A 162 -15.19 -5.36 5.10
CA GLY A 162 -16.63 -5.39 5.29
C GLY A 162 -17.34 -4.20 4.63
N GLY A 163 -16.82 -2.98 4.83
CA GLY A 163 -17.35 -1.76 4.23
C GLY A 163 -17.18 -1.74 2.71
N ALA A 164 -15.98 -2.08 2.23
CA ALA A 164 -15.67 -2.14 0.81
C ALA A 164 -16.53 -3.17 0.07
N GLY A 165 -16.71 -4.37 0.65
CA GLY A 165 -17.56 -5.41 0.08
C GLY A 165 -19.03 -4.98 0.01
N LYS A 166 -19.55 -4.34 1.07
CA LYS A 166 -20.91 -3.79 1.08
C LYS A 166 -21.10 -2.78 -0.05
N VAL A 167 -20.26 -1.76 -0.12
CA VAL A 167 -20.35 -0.70 -1.13
C VAL A 167 -20.25 -1.25 -2.55
N THR A 168 -19.31 -2.17 -2.80
CA THR A 168 -19.16 -2.81 -4.10
C THR A 168 -20.42 -3.58 -4.50
N ALA A 169 -20.99 -4.36 -3.56
CA ALA A 169 -22.21 -5.13 -3.81
C ALA A 169 -23.42 -4.23 -4.08
N GLU A 170 -23.60 -3.15 -3.30
CA GLU A 170 -24.67 -2.18 -3.48
C GLU A 170 -24.54 -1.46 -4.84
N TRP A 171 -23.33 -1.09 -5.24
CA TRP A 171 -23.06 -0.50 -6.56
C TRP A 171 -23.45 -1.46 -7.70
N MET A 172 -23.04 -2.72 -7.63
CA MET A 172 -23.43 -3.74 -8.62
C MET A 172 -24.93 -3.94 -8.72
N MET A 173 -25.64 -3.94 -7.58
CA MET A 173 -27.08 -4.15 -7.54
C MET A 173 -27.90 -2.95 -8.03
N ASN A 174 -27.42 -1.74 -7.78
CA ASN A 174 -28.13 -0.49 -8.12
C ASN A 174 -27.68 0.11 -9.45
N GLY A 175 -26.57 -0.37 -10.03
CA GLY A 175 -25.98 0.15 -11.26
C GLY A 175 -25.20 1.45 -11.09
N GLU A 176 -25.17 2.00 -9.89
CA GLU A 176 -24.45 3.24 -9.55
C GLU A 176 -24.00 3.24 -8.09
N MET A 177 -23.00 4.04 -7.81
CA MET A 177 -22.49 4.24 -6.46
C MET A 177 -23.51 5.05 -5.63
N GLN A 178 -23.85 4.53 -4.45
CA GLN A 178 -24.86 5.15 -3.57
C GLN A 178 -24.24 6.16 -2.58
N GLU A 179 -22.95 6.03 -2.30
CA GLU A 179 -22.22 6.86 -1.33
C GLU A 179 -21.27 7.81 -2.07
N ASP A 180 -20.99 8.98 -1.51
CA ASP A 180 -19.98 9.90 -2.04
C ASP A 180 -18.56 9.42 -1.67
N ILE A 181 -18.09 8.42 -2.39
CA ILE A 181 -16.76 7.83 -2.22
C ILE A 181 -15.90 7.95 -3.49
N PHE A 182 -16.07 9.03 -4.25
CA PHE A 182 -15.34 9.27 -5.49
C PHE A 182 -13.81 9.11 -5.33
N SER A 183 -13.27 9.47 -4.16
CA SER A 183 -11.85 9.27 -3.84
C SER A 183 -11.40 7.80 -3.81
N LEU A 184 -12.33 6.84 -3.81
CA LEU A 184 -12.06 5.41 -3.83
C LEU A 184 -12.38 4.77 -5.19
N ASP A 185 -13.08 5.48 -6.07
CA ASP A 185 -13.42 5.00 -7.40
C ASP A 185 -12.16 4.77 -8.24
N ILE A 186 -12.02 3.59 -8.83
CA ILE A 186 -10.88 3.27 -9.70
C ILE A 186 -10.80 4.21 -10.91
N SER A 187 -11.91 4.76 -11.36
CA SER A 187 -11.98 5.70 -12.50
C SER A 187 -11.26 7.02 -12.26
N ARG A 188 -10.85 7.33 -11.00
CA ARG A 188 -10.00 8.50 -10.71
C ARG A 188 -8.59 8.40 -11.29
N PHE A 189 -8.18 7.21 -11.69
CA PHE A 189 -6.88 6.96 -12.30
C PHE A 189 -6.96 6.86 -13.82
N GLU A 190 -5.96 7.42 -14.49
CA GLU A 190 -5.74 7.23 -15.91
C GLU A 190 -4.78 6.05 -16.15
N LYS A 191 -4.76 5.54 -17.37
CA LYS A 191 -3.95 4.37 -17.77
C LYS A 191 -2.47 4.49 -17.42
N PHE A 192 -1.88 5.70 -17.54
CA PHE A 192 -0.46 5.91 -17.26
C PHE A 192 -0.08 5.64 -15.78
N HIS A 193 -1.03 5.75 -14.84
CA HIS A 193 -0.78 5.43 -13.44
C HIS A 193 -0.50 3.94 -13.20
N SER A 194 -0.84 3.08 -14.18
CA SER A 194 -0.56 1.63 -14.14
C SER A 194 0.72 1.26 -14.89
N GLU A 195 1.37 2.21 -15.58
CA GLU A 195 2.65 1.94 -16.23
C GLU A 195 3.74 1.64 -15.21
N LEU A 196 4.64 0.71 -15.55
CA LEU A 196 5.65 0.22 -14.60
C LEU A 196 6.53 1.35 -14.07
N ASP A 197 7.03 2.20 -14.96
CA ASP A 197 7.92 3.31 -14.58
C ASP A 197 7.24 4.28 -13.61
N PHE A 198 5.92 4.48 -13.76
CA PHE A 198 5.16 5.31 -12.83
C PHE A 198 4.94 4.59 -11.50
N ILE A 199 4.32 3.39 -11.55
CA ILE A 199 3.79 2.76 -10.33
C ILE A 199 4.90 2.26 -9.41
N THR A 200 5.98 1.69 -9.96
CA THR A 200 7.09 1.17 -9.14
C THR A 200 7.87 2.28 -8.44
N GLU A 201 8.03 3.44 -9.07
CA GLU A 201 8.61 4.59 -8.39
C GLU A 201 7.64 5.18 -7.35
N ARG A 202 6.36 5.30 -7.69
CA ARG A 202 5.34 5.90 -6.83
C ARG A 202 5.12 5.13 -5.54
N VAL A 203 5.04 3.80 -5.57
CA VAL A 203 4.78 3.00 -4.37
C VAL A 203 5.91 3.09 -3.35
N THR A 204 7.14 3.44 -3.75
CA THR A 204 8.25 3.62 -2.80
C THR A 204 7.98 4.66 -1.71
N GLU A 205 7.15 5.67 -1.98
CA GLU A 205 6.78 6.67 -0.96
C GLU A 205 5.38 6.43 -0.37
N THR A 206 4.52 5.66 -1.03
CA THR A 206 3.12 5.54 -0.59
C THR A 206 2.98 4.72 0.68
N LEU A 207 3.81 3.70 0.90
CA LEU A 207 3.85 2.95 2.16
C LEU A 207 4.12 3.90 3.34
N GLY A 208 5.17 4.70 3.26
CA GLY A 208 5.51 5.67 4.30
C GLY A 208 4.50 6.81 4.43
N ASN A 209 3.77 7.13 3.38
CA ASN A 209 2.73 8.15 3.42
C ASN A 209 1.58 7.81 4.38
N LEU A 210 1.35 6.54 4.70
CA LEU A 210 0.39 6.14 5.73
C LEU A 210 0.76 6.67 7.14
N TYR A 211 2.04 6.97 7.37
CA TYR A 211 2.53 7.52 8.64
C TYR A 211 3.02 8.97 8.52
N ALA A 212 3.10 9.51 7.32
CA ALA A 212 3.61 10.87 7.10
C ALA A 212 2.65 11.96 7.59
N MET A 213 3.19 13.12 7.91
CA MET A 213 2.41 14.33 8.15
C MET A 213 1.90 14.89 6.82
N HIS A 214 0.57 14.99 6.67
CA HIS A 214 -0.08 15.49 5.45
C HIS A 214 -0.42 16.97 5.50
N TRP A 215 -0.32 17.61 6.65
CA TRP A 215 -0.65 19.02 6.83
C TRP A 215 0.48 19.95 6.36
N PRO A 216 0.19 21.05 5.66
CA PRO A 216 -1.14 21.47 5.18
C PRO A 216 -1.61 20.68 3.94
N PHE A 217 -0.73 20.33 3.01
CA PHE A 217 -1.00 19.53 1.81
C PHE A 217 0.28 18.87 1.35
N LYS A 218 0.49 17.61 1.77
CA LYS A 218 1.62 16.82 1.29
C LYS A 218 1.42 16.47 -0.18
N GLN A 219 2.41 16.78 -0.99
CA GLN A 219 2.46 16.36 -2.39
C GLN A 219 3.41 15.17 -2.53
N HIS A 220 3.09 14.28 -3.45
CA HIS A 220 4.01 13.23 -3.84
C HIS A 220 5.25 13.82 -4.54
N THR A 221 6.39 13.20 -4.32
CA THR A 221 7.68 13.62 -4.89
C THR A 221 8.14 12.71 -6.01
N THR A 222 7.74 11.44 -5.97
CA THR A 222 8.04 10.43 -6.98
C THR A 222 7.13 10.55 -8.19
N SER A 223 7.52 9.96 -9.30
CA SER A 223 6.77 9.86 -10.56
C SER A 223 6.16 11.18 -11.03
N ARG A 224 6.89 12.28 -10.81
CA ARG A 224 6.49 13.63 -11.26
C ARG A 224 6.73 13.81 -12.75
N ASN A 225 5.95 14.72 -13.35
CA ASN A 225 6.11 15.14 -14.74
C ASN A 225 5.89 14.04 -15.81
N GLN A 226 5.20 12.97 -15.49
CA GLN A 226 4.86 11.90 -16.43
C GLN A 226 3.84 12.38 -17.49
N LYS A 227 2.97 13.31 -17.11
CA LYS A 227 1.99 13.92 -17.99
C LYS A 227 1.93 15.42 -17.73
N LEU A 228 2.26 16.20 -18.73
CA LEU A 228 2.34 17.67 -18.63
C LEU A 228 1.27 18.34 -19.50
N MET A 229 0.69 19.42 -18.97
CA MET A 229 -0.20 20.25 -19.79
C MET A 229 0.59 21.00 -20.89
N PRO A 230 -0.03 21.37 -22.00
CA PRO A 230 0.68 22.03 -23.12
C PRO A 230 1.41 23.33 -22.77
N TYR A 231 0.96 24.03 -21.75
CA TYR A 231 1.54 25.31 -21.30
C TYR A 231 2.51 25.16 -20.13
N HIS A 232 2.90 23.96 -19.75
CA HIS A 232 3.71 23.68 -18.55
C HIS A 232 4.98 24.51 -18.49
N ASP A 233 5.82 24.46 -19.55
CA ASP A 233 7.07 25.20 -19.59
C ASP A 233 6.91 26.71 -19.54
N HIS A 234 5.83 27.23 -20.16
CA HIS A 234 5.50 28.64 -20.11
C HIS A 234 5.14 29.06 -18.69
N LEU A 235 4.35 28.26 -17.98
CA LEU A 235 3.94 28.52 -16.63
C LEU A 235 5.12 28.43 -15.64
N ILE A 236 6.03 27.45 -15.79
CA ILE A 236 7.27 27.39 -15.00
C ILE A 236 8.06 28.69 -15.12
N LYS A 237 8.26 29.17 -16.35
CA LYS A 237 8.98 30.44 -16.59
C LYS A 237 8.31 31.65 -15.95
N LYS A 238 7.03 31.56 -15.65
CA LYS A 238 6.24 32.57 -14.93
C LYS A 238 6.23 32.38 -13.41
N GLY A 239 6.92 31.38 -12.89
CA GLY A 239 7.00 31.08 -11.46
C GLY A 239 5.81 30.29 -10.90
N ALA A 240 5.07 29.58 -11.74
CA ALA A 240 3.99 28.73 -11.28
C ALA A 240 4.50 27.55 -10.42
N CYS A 241 3.78 27.22 -9.38
CA CYS A 241 3.92 25.99 -8.60
C CYS A 241 2.87 24.99 -9.05
N PHE A 242 3.27 23.73 -9.19
CA PHE A 242 2.38 22.68 -9.63
C PHE A 242 2.13 21.68 -8.52
N GLY A 243 0.85 21.40 -8.24
CA GLY A 243 0.40 20.21 -7.53
C GLY A 243 0.23 19.05 -8.51
N GLN A 244 0.18 17.86 -8.00
CA GLN A 244 -0.27 16.70 -8.74
C GLN A 244 -1.81 16.69 -8.72
N ALA A 245 -2.42 16.55 -9.88
CA ALA A 245 -3.84 16.31 -10.01
C ALA A 245 -4.14 14.84 -9.88
#